data_f180f07c24321857aab05de39fe1dc2c
#
_entry.id   f180f07c24321857aab05de39fe1dc2c
#
_cell.length_a   1.000
_cell.length_b   1.000
_cell.length_c   1.000
_cell.angle_alpha   90.00
_cell.angle_beta   90.00
_cell.angle_gamma   90.00
#
_symmetry.space_group_name_H-M   'P 1'
#
loop_
_entity.id
_entity.type
_entity.pdbx_description
1 polymer ?
#
loop_
_entity_poly.entity_id
_entity_poly.type
_entity_poly.pdbx_seq_one_letter_code
_entity_poly.pdbx_strand_id
1 'polypeptide(L)'
;MTSFIPLSEVRREQFDWGVIGWRLIPSKGAKHLVVMDVELTPGGGHAFHRHPGQEEMIVVKEGTIVQYVGEESATLTAGDSAFIPEGEVHASFNDDTEQTAYLQVVMSPSVGADTGYGLEDVSDQEPWRSLRS
;
A
#
# COMPACT_ATOMS: atom_id res chain seq x y z
N MET A 1 4.60 12.30 24.06
CA MET A 1 3.95 11.60 22.94
C MET A 1 2.51 11.24 23.30
N THR A 2 1.60 11.43 22.38
CA THR A 2 0.21 11.03 22.58
C THR A 2 -0.09 9.78 21.74
N SER A 3 -0.98 8.93 22.24
CA SER A 3 -1.46 7.75 21.53
C SER A 3 -2.61 8.05 20.57
N PHE A 4 -3.11 9.28 20.58
CA PHE A 4 -4.25 9.67 19.74
C PHE A 4 -3.74 10.39 18.49
N ILE A 5 -4.29 10.02 17.33
CA ILE A 5 -3.84 10.55 16.04
C ILE A 5 -5.05 11.12 15.31
N PRO A 6 -5.31 12.43 15.46
CA PRO A 6 -6.37 13.06 14.68
C PRO A 6 -6.06 13.00 13.19
N LEU A 7 -7.09 12.88 12.36
CA LEU A 7 -6.90 12.85 10.91
C LEU A 7 -6.10 14.05 10.40
N SER A 8 -6.30 15.21 11.00
CA SER A 8 -5.58 16.44 10.63
C SER A 8 -4.07 16.36 10.84
N GLU A 9 -3.60 15.41 11.63
CA GLU A 9 -2.16 15.22 11.90
C GLU A 9 -1.53 14.12 11.06
N VAL A 10 -2.31 13.44 10.22
CA VAL A 10 -1.77 12.43 9.30
C VAL A 10 -1.06 13.15 8.16
N ARG A 11 0.26 12.95 8.06
CA ARG A 11 1.06 13.54 6.99
C ARG A 11 0.71 12.86 5.66
N ARG A 12 0.34 13.63 4.65
CA ARG A 12 -0.01 13.13 3.33
C ARG A 12 1.13 13.40 2.36
N GLU A 13 1.46 12.41 1.56
CA GLU A 13 2.49 12.52 0.53
C GLU A 13 1.90 12.11 -0.81
N GLN A 14 2.09 12.94 -1.83
CA GLN A 14 1.54 12.73 -3.15
C GLN A 14 2.54 12.01 -4.04
N PHE A 15 2.03 11.02 -4.80
CA PHE A 15 2.76 10.26 -5.80
C PHE A 15 1.99 10.34 -7.13
N ASP A 16 2.61 9.91 -8.22
CA ASP A 16 1.94 9.91 -9.53
C ASP A 16 0.68 9.04 -9.54
N TRP A 17 0.67 7.99 -8.74
CA TRP A 17 -0.42 7.01 -8.69
C TRP A 17 -1.45 7.29 -7.59
N GLY A 18 -1.21 8.24 -6.72
CA GLY A 18 -2.13 8.54 -5.62
C GLY A 18 -1.46 9.17 -4.43
N VAL A 19 -1.96 8.87 -3.24
CA VAL A 19 -1.53 9.51 -1.99
C VAL A 19 -1.29 8.46 -0.92
N ILE A 20 -0.24 8.63 -0.13
CA ILE A 20 -0.05 7.91 1.13
C ILE A 20 -0.25 8.89 2.29
N GLY A 21 -1.20 8.56 3.17
CA GLY A 21 -1.29 9.19 4.49
C GLY A 21 -0.51 8.36 5.49
N TRP A 22 0.57 8.90 6.02
CA TRP A 22 1.44 8.21 6.98
C TRP A 22 0.83 8.29 8.37
N ARG A 23 -0.08 7.36 8.68
CA ARG A 23 -0.87 7.41 9.91
C ARG A 23 -0.07 7.05 11.15
N LEU A 24 0.68 5.94 11.11
CA LEU A 24 1.51 5.51 12.21
C LEU A 24 2.83 5.02 11.67
N ILE A 25 3.92 5.63 12.12
CA ILE A 25 5.27 5.36 11.63
C ILE A 25 6.27 5.49 12.79
N PRO A 26 7.51 4.99 12.64
CA PRO A 26 8.51 5.07 13.71
C PRO A 26 8.75 6.48 14.23
N SER A 27 8.74 7.51 13.37
CA SER A 27 8.95 8.89 13.82
C SER A 27 7.84 9.39 14.73
N LYS A 28 6.69 8.69 14.78
CA LYS A 28 5.60 8.98 15.72
C LYS A 28 5.62 8.06 16.94
N GLY A 29 6.66 7.22 17.09
CA GLY A 29 6.85 6.38 18.25
C GLY A 29 6.50 4.90 18.05
N ALA A 30 6.06 4.50 16.87
CA ALA A 30 5.77 3.09 16.62
C ALA A 30 7.06 2.28 16.58
N LYS A 31 7.06 1.14 17.24
CA LYS A 31 8.23 0.26 17.26
C LYS A 31 8.18 -0.77 16.13
N HIS A 32 7.02 -1.26 15.80
CA HIS A 32 6.86 -2.35 14.82
C HIS A 32 5.88 -2.05 13.71
N LEU A 33 4.86 -1.24 13.97
CA LEU A 33 3.77 -1.02 13.02
C LEU A 33 4.04 0.15 12.08
N VAL A 34 3.69 -0.05 10.82
CA VAL A 34 3.52 1.02 9.84
C VAL A 34 2.08 0.96 9.38
N VAL A 35 1.34 2.06 9.55
CA VAL A 35 -0.06 2.14 9.12
C VAL A 35 -0.22 3.30 8.16
N MET A 36 -0.81 3.01 7.00
CA MET A 36 -0.97 4.00 5.94
C MET A 36 -2.42 4.05 5.49
N ASP A 37 -2.86 5.27 5.16
CA ASP A 37 -4.11 5.51 4.45
C ASP A 37 -3.72 5.75 2.99
N VAL A 38 -4.08 4.83 2.10
CA VAL A 38 -3.66 4.90 0.70
C VAL A 38 -4.83 5.26 -0.18
N GLU A 39 -4.61 6.21 -1.09
CA GLU A 39 -5.58 6.59 -2.11
C GLU A 39 -4.98 6.28 -3.47
N LEU A 40 -5.68 5.47 -4.25
CA LEU A 40 -5.33 5.24 -5.64
C LEU A 40 -6.27 6.10 -6.50
N THR A 41 -5.70 7.05 -7.21
CA THR A 41 -6.50 7.91 -8.09
C THR A 41 -7.08 7.12 -9.26
N PRO A 42 -8.13 7.63 -9.94
CA PRO A 42 -8.67 6.94 -11.11
C PRO A 42 -7.57 6.63 -12.14
N GLY A 43 -7.48 5.37 -12.53
CA GLY A 43 -6.42 4.87 -13.40
C GLY A 43 -5.07 4.72 -12.75
N GLY A 44 -4.93 5.09 -11.48
CA GLY A 44 -3.66 5.01 -10.76
C GLY A 44 -3.38 3.60 -10.25
N GLY A 45 -2.11 3.28 -10.11
CA GLY A 45 -1.72 1.99 -9.58
C GLY A 45 -0.31 2.03 -9.03
N HIS A 46 -0.13 1.35 -7.90
CA HIS A 46 1.19 1.14 -7.34
C HIS A 46 1.75 -0.14 -7.97
N ALA A 47 2.62 0.04 -8.95
CA ALA A 47 3.15 -1.04 -9.79
C ALA A 47 3.94 -2.07 -8.97
N PHE A 48 4.29 -3.17 -9.59
CA PHE A 48 4.90 -4.32 -8.94
C PHE A 48 6.15 -3.94 -8.14
N HIS A 49 6.12 -4.26 -6.85
CA HIS A 49 7.17 -3.96 -5.89
C HIS A 49 7.11 -4.97 -4.76
N ARG A 50 8.09 -4.92 -3.86
CA ARG A 50 8.07 -5.73 -2.65
C ARG A 50 8.65 -4.94 -1.48
N HIS A 51 8.36 -5.41 -0.28
CA HIS A 51 8.86 -4.84 0.96
C HIS A 51 9.72 -5.88 1.66
N PRO A 52 11.05 -5.90 1.42
CA PRO A 52 11.90 -6.92 2.03
C PRO A 52 11.80 -6.90 3.56
N GLY A 53 11.56 -8.07 4.14
CA GLY A 53 11.47 -8.22 5.59
C GLY A 53 10.18 -7.76 6.22
N GLN A 54 9.20 -7.34 5.42
CA GLN A 54 7.91 -6.83 5.92
C GLN A 54 6.75 -7.62 5.37
N GLU A 55 5.80 -7.98 6.21
CA GLU A 55 4.50 -8.47 5.74
C GLU A 55 3.49 -7.33 5.74
N GLU A 56 2.43 -7.46 4.96
CA GLU A 56 1.49 -6.39 4.71
C GLU A 56 0.06 -6.89 4.68
N MET A 57 -0.86 -6.10 5.23
CA MET A 57 -2.30 -6.32 5.10
C MET A 57 -2.90 -5.11 4.41
N ILE A 58 -3.65 -5.36 3.33
CA ILE A 58 -4.38 -4.32 2.61
C ILE A 58 -5.87 -4.56 2.80
N VAL A 59 -6.60 -3.53 3.25
CA VAL A 59 -8.06 -3.58 3.39
C VAL A 59 -8.65 -2.50 2.49
N VAL A 60 -9.54 -2.88 1.60
CA VAL A 60 -10.25 -1.92 0.74
C VAL A 60 -11.35 -1.26 1.56
N LYS A 61 -11.34 0.06 1.66
CA LYS A 61 -12.34 0.84 2.39
C LYS A 61 -13.42 1.37 1.48
N GLU A 62 -13.05 1.85 0.30
CA GLU A 62 -13.96 2.35 -0.72
C GLU A 62 -13.39 2.07 -2.10
N GLY A 63 -14.27 1.86 -3.06
CA GLY A 63 -13.88 1.64 -4.44
C GLY A 63 -13.57 0.18 -4.74
N THR A 64 -12.93 -0.05 -5.87
CA THR A 64 -12.60 -1.38 -6.38
C THR A 64 -11.18 -1.36 -6.89
N ILE A 65 -10.41 -2.38 -6.55
CA ILE A 65 -9.03 -2.51 -7.05
C ILE A 65 -8.82 -3.89 -7.63
N VAL A 66 -7.82 -3.99 -8.51
CA VAL A 66 -7.25 -5.28 -8.90
C VAL A 66 -5.95 -5.43 -8.12
N GLN A 67 -5.91 -6.43 -7.24
CA GLN A 67 -4.77 -6.70 -6.39
C GLN A 67 -4.03 -7.92 -6.88
N TYR A 68 -2.70 -7.76 -7.06
CA TYR A 68 -1.80 -8.88 -7.34
C TYR A 68 -1.04 -9.24 -6.07
N VAL A 69 -0.91 -10.55 -5.82
CA VAL A 69 0.01 -11.11 -4.83
C VAL A 69 0.76 -12.21 -5.55
N GLY A 70 2.06 -12.03 -5.76
CA GLY A 70 2.77 -12.84 -6.72
C GLY A 70 2.16 -12.64 -8.09
N GLU A 71 1.97 -13.72 -8.85
CA GLU A 71 1.37 -13.66 -10.18
C GLU A 71 -0.15 -13.82 -10.16
N GLU A 72 -0.73 -14.13 -9.01
CA GLU A 72 -2.18 -14.25 -8.85
C GLU A 72 -2.81 -12.89 -8.64
N SER A 73 -4.05 -12.72 -9.11
CA SER A 73 -4.78 -11.48 -8.90
C SER A 73 -6.24 -11.76 -8.55
N ALA A 74 -6.82 -10.77 -7.88
CA ALA A 74 -8.24 -10.77 -7.55
C ALA A 74 -8.75 -9.35 -7.61
N THR A 75 -10.04 -9.20 -7.93
CA THR A 75 -10.74 -7.94 -7.83
C THR A 75 -11.30 -7.82 -6.41
N LEU A 76 -10.93 -6.76 -5.70
CA LEU A 76 -11.36 -6.52 -4.33
C LEU A 76 -12.23 -5.28 -4.27
N THR A 77 -13.33 -5.38 -3.52
CA THR A 77 -14.23 -4.26 -3.27
C THR A 77 -14.25 -3.92 -1.78
N ALA A 78 -14.99 -2.88 -1.40
CA ALA A 78 -15.02 -2.40 -0.02
C ALA A 78 -15.31 -3.54 0.97
N GLY A 79 -14.47 -3.68 1.98
CA GLY A 79 -14.52 -4.73 2.99
C GLY A 79 -13.63 -5.93 2.70
N ASP A 80 -13.19 -6.10 1.47
CA ASP A 80 -12.26 -7.17 1.11
C ASP A 80 -10.83 -6.82 1.51
N SER A 81 -10.00 -7.83 1.66
CA SER A 81 -8.61 -7.63 2.06
C SER A 81 -7.69 -8.61 1.36
N ALA A 82 -6.40 -8.26 1.36
CA ALA A 82 -5.33 -9.12 0.87
C ALA A 82 -4.20 -9.15 1.88
N PHE A 83 -3.68 -10.35 2.13
CA PHE A 83 -2.46 -10.51 2.92
C PHE A 83 -1.29 -10.74 1.97
N ILE A 84 -0.22 -9.97 2.17
CA ILE A 84 1.01 -10.10 1.40
C ILE A 84 2.08 -10.67 2.32
N PRO A 85 2.54 -11.91 2.07
CA PRO A 85 3.64 -12.50 2.86
C PRO A 85 4.91 -11.66 2.77
N GLU A 86 5.78 -11.82 3.74
CA GLU A 86 7.05 -11.10 3.82
C GLU A 86 7.81 -11.17 2.50
N GLY A 87 8.12 -10.00 1.94
CA GLY A 87 8.94 -9.90 0.74
C GLY A 87 8.27 -10.32 -0.56
N GLU A 88 6.99 -10.70 -0.54
CA GLU A 88 6.30 -11.12 -1.76
C GLU A 88 6.02 -9.93 -2.66
N VAL A 89 6.24 -10.10 -3.96
CA VAL A 89 5.94 -9.08 -4.96
C VAL A 89 4.42 -8.91 -5.06
N HIS A 90 3.98 -7.67 -5.12
CA HIS A 90 2.56 -7.34 -5.22
C HIS A 90 2.35 -6.02 -5.94
N ALA A 91 1.10 -5.75 -6.30
CA ALA A 91 0.71 -4.49 -6.93
C ALA A 91 -0.79 -4.26 -6.73
N SER A 92 -1.17 -2.99 -6.67
CA SER A 92 -2.57 -2.57 -6.50
C SER A 92 -2.93 -1.59 -7.61
N PHE A 93 -3.98 -1.88 -8.35
CA PHE A 93 -4.40 -1.04 -9.48
C PHE A 93 -5.86 -0.61 -9.33
N ASN A 94 -6.11 0.68 -9.53
CA ASN A 94 -7.45 1.22 -9.64
C ASN A 94 -7.76 1.43 -11.11
N ASP A 95 -8.48 0.50 -11.71
CA ASP A 95 -8.83 0.57 -13.13
C ASP A 95 -10.11 1.37 -13.40
N ASP A 96 -10.76 1.89 -12.34
CA ASP A 96 -11.89 2.79 -12.51
C ASP A 96 -11.39 4.12 -13.08
N THR A 97 -12.12 4.69 -14.03
CA THR A 97 -11.73 5.94 -14.70
C THR A 97 -12.26 7.18 -13.99
N GLU A 98 -13.11 7.03 -13.00
CA GLU A 98 -13.81 8.15 -12.36
C GLU A 98 -13.64 8.20 -10.84
N GLN A 99 -13.52 7.06 -10.17
CA GLN A 99 -13.53 6.99 -8.72
C GLN A 99 -12.16 6.66 -8.15
N THR A 100 -11.82 7.34 -7.05
CA THR A 100 -10.66 7.03 -6.24
C THR A 100 -10.95 5.78 -5.39
N ALA A 101 -9.96 4.92 -5.21
CA ALA A 101 -10.03 3.81 -4.28
C ALA A 101 -9.29 4.17 -3.00
N TYR A 102 -9.84 3.80 -1.84
CA TYR A 102 -9.28 4.09 -0.52
C TYR A 102 -8.95 2.78 0.17
N LEU A 103 -7.69 2.66 0.60
CA LEU A 103 -7.17 1.46 1.24
C LEU A 103 -6.61 1.81 2.62
N GLN A 104 -6.77 0.89 3.56
CA GLN A 104 -6.01 0.91 4.82
C GLN A 104 -4.93 -0.15 4.71
N VAL A 105 -3.68 0.23 4.96
CA VAL A 105 -2.54 -0.66 4.84
C VAL A 105 -1.80 -0.74 6.16
N VAL A 106 -1.49 -1.96 6.60
CA VAL A 106 -0.69 -2.20 7.80
C VAL A 106 0.50 -3.06 7.42
N MET A 107 1.69 -2.62 7.81
CA MET A 107 2.93 -3.35 7.58
C MET A 107 3.68 -3.56 8.89
N SER A 108 4.42 -4.67 8.98
CA SER A 108 5.24 -4.98 10.15
C SER A 108 6.30 -6.02 9.78
N PRO A 109 7.48 -5.97 10.37
CA PRO A 109 7.99 -4.89 11.22
C PRO A 109 8.38 -3.67 10.39
N SER A 110 8.47 -2.51 11.04
CA SER A 110 9.01 -1.32 10.40
C SER A 110 10.50 -1.50 10.09
N VAL A 111 10.97 -0.85 9.03
CA VAL A 111 12.38 -0.80 8.68
C VAL A 111 12.82 0.67 8.58
N GLY A 112 14.03 0.96 9.02
CA GLY A 112 14.51 2.34 9.05
C GLY A 112 13.82 3.18 10.13
N ALA A 113 14.16 4.46 10.18
CA ALA A 113 13.80 5.33 11.29
C ALA A 113 12.71 6.37 10.98
N ASP A 114 12.41 6.63 9.71
CA ASP A 114 11.43 7.65 9.34
C ASP A 114 10.04 7.03 9.17
N THR A 115 9.70 6.58 7.96
CA THR A 115 8.38 6.02 7.71
C THR A 115 8.28 4.54 8.08
N GLY A 116 9.39 3.86 8.21
CA GLY A 116 9.42 2.42 8.45
C GLY A 116 9.07 1.59 7.23
N TYR A 117 8.90 2.23 6.09
CA TYR A 117 8.46 1.63 4.84
C TYR A 117 9.68 1.35 3.96
N GLY A 118 9.90 0.10 3.63
CA GLY A 118 10.94 -0.32 2.70
C GLY A 118 10.32 -0.68 1.36
N LEU A 119 11.01 -0.36 0.26
CA LEU A 119 10.47 -0.61 -1.08
C LEU A 119 11.58 -1.05 -2.03
N GLU A 120 11.30 -2.10 -2.79
CA GLU A 120 12.09 -2.50 -3.93
C GLU A 120 11.17 -2.60 -5.14
N ASP A 121 11.36 -1.73 -6.12
CA ASP A 121 10.58 -1.72 -7.35
C ASP A 121 11.08 -2.84 -8.28
N VAL A 122 10.18 -3.71 -8.73
CA VAL A 122 10.50 -4.79 -9.66
C VAL A 122 9.65 -4.72 -10.93
N SER A 123 8.97 -3.60 -11.15
CA SER A 123 8.05 -3.46 -12.28
C SER A 123 8.72 -3.61 -13.65
N ASP A 124 10.03 -3.36 -13.73
CA ASP A 124 10.81 -3.52 -14.95
C ASP A 124 11.32 -4.95 -15.17
N GLN A 125 11.09 -5.84 -14.22
CA GLN A 125 11.59 -7.22 -14.26
C GLN A 125 10.50 -8.19 -14.70
N GLU A 126 10.89 -9.22 -15.44
CA GLU A 126 9.97 -10.31 -15.75
C GLU A 126 9.80 -11.21 -14.52
N PRO A 127 8.62 -11.82 -14.30
CA PRO A 127 7.43 -11.78 -15.17
C PRO A 127 6.57 -10.53 -15.00
N TRP A 128 6.89 -9.66 -14.06
CA TRP A 128 6.06 -8.54 -13.64
C TRP A 128 5.83 -7.53 -14.77
N ARG A 129 6.88 -7.25 -15.53
CA ARG A 129 6.81 -6.28 -16.62
C ARG A 129 5.73 -6.65 -17.66
N SER A 130 5.52 -7.92 -17.90
CA SER A 130 4.58 -8.40 -18.92
C SER A 130 3.22 -8.82 -18.37
N LEU A 131 3.06 -8.86 -17.05
CA LEU A 131 1.91 -9.52 -16.42
C LEU A 131 0.59 -8.82 -16.71
N ARG A 132 0.59 -7.49 -16.88
CA ARG A 132 -0.60 -6.71 -17.20
C ARG A 132 -0.64 -6.17 -18.61
N SER A 133 0.33 -6.45 -19.42
CA SER A 133 0.39 -5.93 -20.80
C SER A 133 -0.43 -6.78 -21.78
#